data_2642aba154c08a9a61561ddacae7f099
#
_entry.id   2642aba154c08a9a61561ddacae7f099
#
_cell.length_a   1.000
_cell.length_b   1.000
_cell.length_c   1.000
_cell.angle_alpha   90.00
_cell.angle_beta   90.00
_cell.angle_gamma   90.00
#
_symmetry.space_group_name_H-M   'P 1'
#
loop_
_entity.id
_entity.type
_entity.pdbx_description
1 polymer ?
#
loop_
_entity_poly.entity_id
_entity_poly.type
_entity_poly.pdbx_seq_one_letter_code
_entity_poly.pdbx_strand_id
1 'polypeptide(L)'
;MALFDELFKLYDDLQTDILREIADRTARNPEKDIDEWHARMLSQTGMMRKSVLKKLSKITKRAPPDIERMFVKYGLGVFHKDEKAYKYAASKGFFGGAPLPKYSGKIFEKIINSGIKGCYDRLNLVHTTAEQSSQEAFRSVVNRVYVSSSLGGKSFSEAAQEALRALADRGISGVTYRAPSGRIIRQTIDVAVRRMVATSYEQMGGDVQMQMAKDWKNNFVETSSHMGARPSHAVWQGQTFQLDGDDRYPNFYTECKYGEGDGIKGYNCHHDFYPFFPGLSTQAFPHYDEKKNAEQYAQEQKQRGYERQIRKYKRRRDTADAAGQAEASEQAQGKVRQYQKMQREHVKKYNLERDYSREK
;
A
#
# COMPACT_ATOMS: atom_id res chain seq x y z
N MET A 1 11.45 -8.98 -3.35
CA MET A 1 10.18 -9.34 -2.68
C MET A 1 10.37 -9.71 -1.21
N ALA A 2 11.26 -10.63 -0.81
CA ALA A 2 11.41 -11.05 0.59
C ALA A 2 11.62 -9.92 1.63
N LEU A 3 12.41 -8.89 1.31
CA LEU A 3 12.64 -7.73 2.21
C LEU A 3 11.37 -6.88 2.43
N PHE A 4 10.53 -6.70 1.40
CA PHE A 4 9.24 -6.04 1.55
C PHE A 4 8.29 -6.85 2.44
N ASP A 5 8.31 -8.19 2.33
CA ASP A 5 7.44 -9.06 3.11
C ASP A 5 7.73 -8.97 4.61
N GLU A 6 9.01 -8.86 5.00
CA GLU A 6 9.40 -8.65 6.40
C GLU A 6 8.94 -7.28 6.93
N LEU A 7 9.18 -6.22 6.15
CA LEU A 7 8.74 -4.87 6.51
C LEU A 7 7.22 -4.83 6.67
N PHE A 8 6.49 -5.36 5.70
CA PHE A 8 5.02 -5.35 5.74
C PHE A 8 4.48 -6.18 6.90
N LYS A 9 5.13 -7.30 7.23
CA LYS A 9 4.77 -8.11 8.38
C LYS A 9 4.87 -7.34 9.71
N LEU A 10 5.88 -6.48 9.89
CA LEU A 10 5.99 -5.65 11.10
C LEU A 10 4.76 -4.77 11.31
N TYR A 11 4.18 -4.25 10.24
CA TYR A 11 2.99 -3.39 10.32
C TYR A 11 1.67 -4.18 10.38
N ASP A 12 1.62 -5.37 9.79
CA ASP A 12 0.51 -6.31 9.98
C ASP A 12 0.43 -6.75 11.46
N ASP A 13 1.58 -7.09 12.06
CA ASP A 13 1.70 -7.45 13.47
C ASP A 13 1.32 -6.26 14.38
N LEU A 14 1.76 -5.03 14.06
CA LEU A 14 1.39 -3.82 14.79
C LEU A 14 -0.13 -3.61 14.81
N GLN A 15 -0.77 -3.73 13.65
CA GLN A 15 -2.23 -3.64 13.52
C GLN A 15 -2.93 -4.63 14.45
N THR A 16 -2.50 -5.89 14.40
CA THR A 16 -3.05 -6.99 15.19
C THR A 16 -2.83 -6.77 16.69
N ASP A 17 -1.63 -6.36 17.08
CA ASP A 17 -1.27 -6.10 18.47
C ASP A 17 -2.09 -4.95 19.10
N ILE A 18 -2.37 -3.90 18.32
CA ILE A 18 -3.21 -2.80 18.81
C ILE A 18 -4.65 -3.26 19.01
N LEU A 19 -5.19 -4.02 18.06
CA LEU A 19 -6.56 -4.55 18.15
C LEU A 19 -6.71 -5.50 19.34
N ARG A 20 -5.76 -6.42 19.55
CA ARG A 20 -5.73 -7.33 20.69
C ARG A 20 -5.62 -6.60 22.02
N GLU A 21 -4.77 -5.58 22.11
CA GLU A 21 -4.62 -4.79 23.33
C GLU A 21 -5.93 -4.05 23.70
N ILE A 22 -6.62 -3.47 22.71
CA ILE A 22 -7.94 -2.85 22.94
C ILE A 22 -8.93 -3.90 23.43
N ALA A 23 -8.96 -5.07 22.80
CA ALA A 23 -9.87 -6.16 23.16
C ALA A 23 -9.62 -6.68 24.59
N ASP A 24 -8.37 -7.01 24.93
CA ASP A 24 -8.00 -7.48 26.29
C ASP A 24 -8.39 -6.46 27.38
N ARG A 25 -8.15 -5.16 27.13
CA ARG A 25 -8.49 -4.11 28.10
C ARG A 25 -10.00 -3.93 28.30
N THR A 26 -10.78 -4.03 27.22
CA THR A 26 -12.21 -3.65 27.22
C THR A 26 -13.17 -4.83 27.40
N ALA A 27 -12.70 -6.08 27.26
CA ALA A 27 -13.56 -7.28 27.40
C ALA A 27 -13.78 -7.72 28.86
N ARG A 28 -13.00 -7.21 29.80
CA ARG A 28 -13.12 -7.58 31.21
C ARG A 28 -14.38 -6.98 31.82
N ASN A 29 -15.27 -7.87 32.29
CA ASN A 29 -16.54 -7.46 32.90
C ASN A 29 -16.31 -6.55 34.12
N PRO A 30 -17.08 -5.46 34.29
CA PRO A 30 -17.05 -4.67 35.49
C PRO A 30 -17.47 -5.51 36.70
N GLU A 31 -16.68 -5.45 37.78
CA GLU A 31 -16.95 -6.24 38.99
C GLU A 31 -18.18 -5.70 39.76
N LYS A 32 -18.53 -4.42 39.61
CA LYS A 32 -19.56 -3.77 40.42
C LYS A 32 -20.45 -2.80 39.64
N ASP A 33 -19.92 -1.81 38.93
CA ASP A 33 -20.66 -0.71 38.30
C ASP A 33 -20.12 -0.39 36.89
N ILE A 34 -21.02 -0.22 35.93
CA ILE A 34 -20.69 0.15 34.55
C ILE A 34 -20.19 1.59 34.44
N ASP A 35 -20.66 2.50 35.27
CA ASP A 35 -20.21 3.91 35.28
C ASP A 35 -18.77 4.00 35.77
N GLU A 36 -18.44 3.26 36.85
CA GLU A 36 -17.07 3.17 37.37
C GLU A 36 -16.13 2.53 36.34
N TRP A 37 -16.58 1.44 35.70
CA TRP A 37 -15.81 0.81 34.61
C TRP A 37 -15.55 1.80 33.48
N HIS A 38 -16.56 2.55 33.04
CA HIS A 38 -16.44 3.53 31.96
C HIS A 38 -15.41 4.62 32.30
N ALA A 39 -15.51 5.23 33.48
CA ALA A 39 -14.58 6.28 33.96
C ALA A 39 -13.14 5.73 34.01
N ARG A 40 -12.95 4.51 34.56
CA ARG A 40 -11.66 3.84 34.66
C ARG A 40 -11.08 3.55 33.27
N MET A 41 -11.87 3.08 32.33
CA MET A 41 -11.40 2.81 30.97
C MET A 41 -11.00 4.10 30.25
N LEU A 42 -11.77 5.16 30.34
CA LEU A 42 -11.42 6.45 29.74
C LEU A 42 -10.11 7.01 30.31
N SER A 43 -9.84 6.86 31.61
CA SER A 43 -8.58 7.27 32.22
C SER A 43 -7.35 6.52 31.64
N GLN A 44 -7.53 5.31 31.09
CA GLN A 44 -6.47 4.53 30.47
C GLN A 44 -6.12 4.95 29.02
N THR A 45 -6.80 5.93 28.44
CA THR A 45 -6.51 6.39 27.06
C THR A 45 -5.04 6.82 26.89
N GLY A 46 -4.47 7.48 27.89
CA GLY A 46 -3.04 7.86 27.86
C GLY A 46 -2.08 6.67 27.92
N MET A 47 -2.47 5.57 28.58
CA MET A 47 -1.68 4.32 28.59
C MET A 47 -1.73 3.64 27.25
N MET A 48 -2.88 3.65 26.57
CA MET A 48 -3.01 3.14 25.20
C MET A 48 -2.07 3.87 24.24
N ARG A 49 -2.03 5.20 24.33
CA ARG A 49 -1.09 6.03 23.56
C ARG A 49 0.36 5.62 23.78
N LYS A 50 0.78 5.51 25.05
CA LYS A 50 2.16 5.12 25.42
C LYS A 50 2.52 3.74 24.86
N SER A 51 1.59 2.79 24.93
CA SER A 51 1.79 1.45 24.38
C SER A 51 2.01 1.47 22.86
N VAL A 52 1.16 2.19 22.12
CA VAL A 52 1.28 2.33 20.65
C VAL A 52 2.60 3.00 20.28
N LEU A 53 2.99 4.09 20.95
CA LEU A 53 4.27 4.77 20.70
C LEU A 53 5.46 3.85 20.96
N LYS A 54 5.42 3.01 22.00
CA LYS A 54 6.47 2.01 22.27
C LYS A 54 6.57 0.97 21.16
N LYS A 55 5.44 0.50 20.61
CA LYS A 55 5.41 -0.45 19.49
C LYS A 55 5.96 0.21 18.22
N LEU A 56 5.52 1.41 17.90
CA LEU A 56 6.02 2.20 16.76
C LEU A 56 7.53 2.46 16.86
N SER A 57 8.04 2.83 18.04
CA SER A 57 9.48 3.05 18.25
C SER A 57 10.32 1.79 17.98
N LYS A 58 9.82 0.60 18.26
CA LYS A 58 10.51 -0.64 17.90
C LYS A 58 10.59 -0.85 16.39
N ILE A 59 9.51 -0.53 15.68
CA ILE A 59 9.44 -0.65 14.22
C ILE A 59 10.37 0.38 13.56
N THR A 60 10.33 1.63 14.00
CA THR A 60 11.18 2.71 13.47
C THR A 60 12.68 2.49 13.67
N LYS A 61 13.08 1.62 14.59
CA LYS A 61 14.47 1.21 14.76
C LYS A 61 14.90 0.07 13.82
N ARG A 62 13.96 -0.76 13.36
CA ARG A 62 14.24 -1.95 12.53
C ARG A 62 14.06 -1.70 11.04
N ALA A 63 13.03 -0.93 10.67
CA ALA A 63 12.65 -0.71 9.28
C ALA A 63 13.66 0.10 8.43
N PRO A 64 14.38 1.14 8.96
CA PRO A 64 15.20 2.00 8.14
C PRO A 64 16.28 1.29 7.32
N PRO A 65 17.14 0.41 7.88
CA PRO A 65 18.19 -0.24 7.12
C PRO A 65 17.67 -1.08 5.94
N ASP A 66 16.50 -1.68 6.10
CA ASP A 66 15.89 -2.49 5.05
C ASP A 66 15.32 -1.62 3.93
N ILE A 67 14.67 -0.51 4.27
CA ILE A 67 14.17 0.48 3.31
C ILE A 67 15.35 1.05 2.50
N GLU A 68 16.40 1.52 3.17
CA GLU A 68 17.58 2.08 2.51
C GLU A 68 18.22 1.09 1.53
N ARG A 69 18.45 -0.14 1.98
CA ARG A 69 19.02 -1.21 1.15
C ARG A 69 18.18 -1.49 -0.09
N MET A 70 16.87 -1.52 0.08
CA MET A 70 15.93 -1.77 -1.01
C MET A 70 15.93 -0.64 -2.04
N PHE A 71 15.89 0.62 -1.58
CA PHE A 71 15.89 1.78 -2.45
C PHE A 71 17.19 1.90 -3.23
N VAL A 72 18.34 1.72 -2.55
CA VAL A 72 19.65 1.73 -3.21
C VAL A 72 19.75 0.62 -4.26
N LYS A 73 19.40 -0.61 -3.92
CA LYS A 73 19.45 -1.75 -4.85
C LYS A 73 18.57 -1.52 -6.08
N TYR A 74 17.37 -1.00 -5.88
CA TYR A 74 16.43 -0.74 -6.98
C TYR A 74 16.90 0.41 -7.87
N GLY A 75 17.27 1.55 -7.28
CA GLY A 75 17.74 2.71 -8.04
C GLY A 75 18.96 2.37 -8.91
N LEU A 76 19.92 1.61 -8.36
CA LEU A 76 21.06 1.11 -9.13
C LEU A 76 20.63 0.11 -10.21
N GLY A 77 19.65 -0.75 -9.92
CA GLY A 77 19.11 -1.70 -10.90
C GLY A 77 18.46 -1.01 -12.10
N VAL A 78 17.64 0.00 -11.85
CA VAL A 78 17.03 0.85 -12.89
C VAL A 78 18.11 1.55 -13.71
N PHE A 79 19.04 2.21 -13.03
CA PHE A 79 20.17 2.89 -13.69
C PHE A 79 20.93 1.97 -14.64
N HIS A 80 21.39 0.80 -14.18
CA HIS A 80 22.19 -0.10 -14.99
C HIS A 80 21.40 -0.71 -16.17
N LYS A 81 20.10 -0.92 -16.00
CA LYS A 81 19.23 -1.40 -17.07
C LYS A 81 19.13 -0.39 -18.20
N ASP A 82 18.82 0.85 -17.87
CA ASP A 82 18.66 1.91 -18.85
C ASP A 82 20.01 2.33 -19.47
N GLU A 83 21.07 2.35 -18.67
CA GLU A 83 22.44 2.62 -19.17
C GLU A 83 22.84 1.68 -20.33
N LYS A 84 22.45 0.39 -20.22
CA LYS A 84 22.71 -0.57 -21.30
C LYS A 84 21.97 -0.20 -22.58
N ALA A 85 20.71 0.21 -22.49
CA ALA A 85 19.92 0.64 -23.63
C ALA A 85 20.50 1.90 -24.28
N TYR A 86 20.88 2.90 -23.48
CA TYR A 86 21.51 4.12 -23.96
C TYR A 86 22.87 3.87 -24.63
N LYS A 87 23.74 3.06 -24.03
CA LYS A 87 25.04 2.67 -24.61
C LYS A 87 24.86 1.92 -25.93
N TYR A 88 23.86 1.05 -26.03
CA TYR A 88 23.53 0.38 -27.27
C TYR A 88 23.10 1.38 -28.36
N ALA A 89 22.20 2.29 -28.07
CA ALA A 89 21.77 3.33 -29.01
C ALA A 89 22.95 4.23 -29.47
N ALA A 90 23.84 4.60 -28.55
CA ALA A 90 25.05 5.34 -28.86
C ALA A 90 25.99 4.55 -29.83
N SER A 91 26.17 3.25 -29.60
CA SER A 91 26.97 2.37 -30.49
C SER A 91 26.42 2.27 -31.90
N LYS A 92 25.10 2.52 -32.07
CA LYS A 92 24.41 2.57 -33.37
C LYS A 92 24.36 3.96 -33.98
N GLY A 93 25.03 4.95 -33.37
CA GLY A 93 25.11 6.32 -33.89
C GLY A 93 23.88 7.19 -33.61
N PHE A 94 22.91 6.73 -32.79
CA PHE A 94 21.68 7.46 -32.53
C PHE A 94 21.91 8.87 -32.00
N PHE A 95 22.96 9.10 -31.22
CA PHE A 95 23.32 10.38 -30.63
C PHE A 95 24.35 11.17 -31.47
N GLY A 96 24.55 10.85 -32.74
CA GLY A 96 25.43 11.62 -33.66
C GLY A 96 26.91 11.64 -33.23
N GLY A 97 27.38 10.65 -32.49
CA GLY A 97 28.76 10.60 -32.00
C GLY A 97 29.03 11.54 -30.79
N ALA A 98 28.01 12.08 -30.17
CA ALA A 98 28.16 12.90 -28.95
C ALA A 98 28.89 12.10 -27.84
N PRO A 99 29.78 12.75 -27.05
CA PRO A 99 30.44 12.09 -25.94
C PRO A 99 29.41 11.54 -24.94
N LEU A 100 29.65 10.30 -24.44
CA LEU A 100 28.78 9.68 -23.45
C LEU A 100 28.72 10.57 -22.19
N PRO A 101 27.53 10.70 -21.58
CA PRO A 101 27.38 11.43 -20.34
C PRO A 101 28.30 10.89 -19.25
N LYS A 102 29.04 11.80 -18.61
CA LYS A 102 29.80 11.44 -17.40
C LYS A 102 28.88 11.50 -16.21
N TYR A 103 28.45 10.34 -15.73
CA TYR A 103 27.62 10.28 -14.54
C TYR A 103 28.36 10.72 -13.29
N SER A 104 27.86 11.76 -12.65
CA SER A 104 28.24 12.04 -11.28
C SER A 104 27.45 11.12 -10.37
N GLY A 105 28.08 10.16 -9.71
CA GLY A 105 27.44 9.31 -8.71
C GLY A 105 26.62 10.10 -7.67
N LYS A 106 27.00 11.35 -7.42
CA LYS A 106 26.32 12.28 -6.51
C LYS A 106 24.89 12.62 -6.93
N ILE A 107 24.56 12.68 -8.24
CA ILE A 107 23.20 13.00 -8.69
C ILE A 107 22.28 11.83 -8.38
N PHE A 108 22.68 10.62 -8.71
CA PHE A 108 21.87 9.42 -8.42
C PHE A 108 21.76 9.14 -6.92
N GLU A 109 22.83 9.35 -6.17
CA GLU A 109 22.80 9.29 -4.70
C GLU A 109 21.77 10.29 -4.14
N LYS A 110 21.74 11.52 -4.65
CA LYS A 110 20.76 12.54 -4.24
C LYS A 110 19.33 12.10 -4.55
N ILE A 111 19.06 11.52 -5.72
CA ILE A 111 17.72 11.01 -6.10
C ILE A 111 17.30 9.88 -5.16
N ILE A 112 18.17 8.91 -4.95
CA ILE A 112 17.89 7.77 -4.06
C ILE A 112 17.63 8.26 -2.63
N ASN A 113 18.47 9.14 -2.09
CA ASN A 113 18.30 9.70 -0.75
C ASN A 113 17.01 10.54 -0.64
N SER A 114 16.61 11.27 -1.68
CA SER A 114 15.34 11.98 -1.73
C SER A 114 14.15 11.01 -1.71
N GLY A 115 14.22 9.94 -2.46
CA GLY A 115 13.21 8.88 -2.45
C GLY A 115 13.07 8.21 -1.08
N ILE A 116 14.19 7.89 -0.43
CA ILE A 116 14.23 7.33 0.94
C ILE A 116 13.60 8.31 1.92
N LYS A 117 14.00 9.58 1.88
CA LYS A 117 13.42 10.63 2.74
C LYS A 117 11.92 10.74 2.53
N GLY A 118 11.45 10.81 1.28
CA GLY A 118 10.02 10.87 0.95
C GLY A 118 9.24 9.64 1.47
N CYS A 119 9.85 8.46 1.46
CA CYS A 119 9.28 7.26 2.06
C CYS A 119 9.13 7.41 3.59
N TYR A 120 10.16 7.89 4.28
CA TYR A 120 10.11 8.13 5.73
C TYR A 120 9.07 9.18 6.12
N ASP A 121 8.97 10.28 5.38
CA ASP A 121 7.98 11.33 5.64
C ASP A 121 6.54 10.76 5.54
N ARG A 122 6.28 9.90 4.56
CA ARG A 122 4.99 9.20 4.42
C ARG A 122 4.74 8.18 5.54
N LEU A 123 5.76 7.43 5.96
CA LEU A 123 5.65 6.49 7.08
C LEU A 123 5.40 7.22 8.40
N ASN A 124 6.02 8.38 8.63
CA ASN A 124 5.77 9.21 9.81
C ASN A 124 4.32 9.69 9.86
N LEU A 125 3.72 10.04 8.72
CA LEU A 125 2.29 10.35 8.64
C LEU A 125 1.42 9.15 9.04
N VAL A 126 1.77 7.95 8.57
CA VAL A 126 1.08 6.71 8.97
C VAL A 126 1.20 6.47 10.46
N HIS A 127 2.38 6.67 11.05
CA HIS A 127 2.62 6.49 12.49
C HIS A 127 1.78 7.45 13.33
N THR A 128 1.75 8.74 12.98
CA THR A 128 0.93 9.75 13.67
C THR A 128 -0.55 9.42 13.57
N THR A 129 -1.01 9.04 12.37
CA THR A 129 -2.41 8.65 12.18
C THR A 129 -2.77 7.38 12.96
N ALA A 130 -1.87 6.39 12.99
CA ALA A 130 -2.08 5.14 13.73
C ALA A 130 -2.17 5.40 15.24
N GLU A 131 -1.33 6.26 15.79
CA GLU A 131 -1.36 6.66 17.18
C GLU A 131 -2.72 7.31 17.55
N GLN A 132 -3.14 8.32 16.79
CA GLN A 132 -4.40 9.03 17.01
C GLN A 132 -5.61 8.10 16.85
N SER A 133 -5.64 7.34 15.75
CA SER A 133 -6.70 6.38 15.44
C SER A 133 -6.84 5.29 16.51
N SER A 134 -5.73 4.85 17.12
CA SER A 134 -5.76 3.86 18.19
C SER A 134 -6.43 4.39 19.47
N GLN A 135 -6.17 5.63 19.83
CA GLN A 135 -6.82 6.29 20.98
C GLN A 135 -8.32 6.50 20.73
N GLU A 136 -8.67 6.95 19.52
CA GLU A 136 -10.07 7.11 19.11
C GLU A 136 -10.81 5.77 19.10
N ALA A 137 -10.17 4.72 18.60
CA ALA A 137 -10.72 3.37 18.56
C ALA A 137 -10.98 2.84 19.96
N PHE A 138 -10.02 2.99 20.89
CA PHE A 138 -10.20 2.59 22.28
C PHE A 138 -11.38 3.33 22.94
N ARG A 139 -11.42 4.65 22.86
CA ARG A 139 -12.52 5.45 23.39
C ARG A 139 -13.87 5.08 22.77
N SER A 140 -13.89 4.84 21.46
CA SER A 140 -15.11 4.44 20.73
C SER A 140 -15.65 3.09 21.21
N VAL A 141 -14.76 2.10 21.45
CA VAL A 141 -15.17 0.81 22.02
C VAL A 141 -15.72 1.00 23.43
N VAL A 142 -15.00 1.70 24.30
CA VAL A 142 -15.41 1.94 25.69
C VAL A 142 -16.78 2.65 25.76
N ASN A 143 -16.96 3.73 25.01
CA ASN A 143 -18.23 4.46 24.95
C ASN A 143 -19.36 3.59 24.39
N ARG A 144 -19.09 2.79 23.35
CA ARG A 144 -20.11 1.91 22.75
C ARG A 144 -20.56 0.81 23.70
N VAL A 145 -19.63 0.19 24.43
CA VAL A 145 -19.96 -0.79 25.47
C VAL A 145 -20.82 -0.14 26.54
N TYR A 146 -20.39 1.02 27.05
CA TYR A 146 -21.11 1.76 28.06
C TYR A 146 -22.56 2.09 27.63
N VAL A 147 -22.73 2.75 26.47
CA VAL A 147 -24.05 3.13 25.97
C VAL A 147 -24.95 1.93 25.73
N SER A 148 -24.41 0.85 25.13
CA SER A 148 -25.21 -0.34 24.83
C SER A 148 -25.63 -1.12 26.08
N SER A 149 -24.80 -1.11 27.14
CA SER A 149 -25.13 -1.77 28.41
C SER A 149 -26.02 -0.93 29.30
N SER A 150 -25.77 0.40 29.40
CA SER A 150 -26.53 1.29 30.28
C SER A 150 -27.91 1.69 29.74
N LEU A 151 -27.99 1.90 28.40
CA LEU A 151 -29.22 2.43 27.77
C LEU A 151 -29.86 1.45 26.80
N GLY A 152 -29.13 0.47 26.29
CA GLY A 152 -29.56 -0.43 25.21
C GLY A 152 -30.10 -1.78 25.65
N GLY A 153 -30.17 -2.07 26.96
CA GLY A 153 -30.70 -3.33 27.50
C GLY A 153 -29.88 -4.59 27.12
N LYS A 154 -28.62 -4.41 26.67
CA LYS A 154 -27.69 -5.52 26.39
C LYS A 154 -26.84 -5.84 27.61
N SER A 155 -26.51 -7.13 27.77
CA SER A 155 -25.48 -7.51 28.74
C SER A 155 -24.14 -6.88 28.35
N PHE A 156 -23.26 -6.69 29.33
CA PHE A 156 -21.89 -6.20 29.08
C PHE A 156 -21.16 -7.05 28.03
N SER A 157 -21.29 -8.37 28.11
CA SER A 157 -20.65 -9.31 27.18
C SER A 157 -21.11 -9.11 25.74
N GLU A 158 -22.42 -8.98 25.51
CA GLU A 158 -22.99 -8.72 24.17
C GLU A 158 -22.54 -7.35 23.63
N ALA A 159 -22.57 -6.32 24.47
CA ALA A 159 -22.14 -4.97 24.11
C ALA A 159 -20.66 -4.94 23.76
N ALA A 160 -19.81 -5.60 24.54
CA ALA A 160 -18.37 -5.71 24.28
C ALA A 160 -18.11 -6.49 22.99
N GLN A 161 -18.77 -7.62 22.75
CA GLN A 161 -18.63 -8.42 21.54
C GLN A 161 -18.99 -7.60 20.30
N GLU A 162 -20.10 -6.87 20.33
CA GLU A 162 -20.54 -6.04 19.20
C GLU A 162 -19.57 -4.88 18.94
N ALA A 163 -19.10 -4.20 19.98
CA ALA A 163 -18.16 -3.09 19.87
C ALA A 163 -16.80 -3.55 19.30
N LEU A 164 -16.28 -4.67 19.79
CA LEU A 164 -15.03 -5.27 19.33
C LEU A 164 -15.15 -5.81 17.90
N ARG A 165 -16.28 -6.39 17.53
CA ARG A 165 -16.55 -6.79 16.15
C ARG A 165 -16.54 -5.59 15.20
N ALA A 166 -17.16 -4.48 15.58
CA ALA A 166 -17.15 -3.25 14.79
C ALA A 166 -15.75 -2.64 14.68
N LEU A 167 -14.95 -2.72 15.76
CA LEU A 167 -13.55 -2.33 15.74
C LEU A 167 -12.74 -3.19 14.76
N ALA A 168 -12.84 -4.51 14.82
CA ALA A 168 -12.15 -5.45 13.94
C ALA A 168 -12.50 -5.23 12.47
N ASP A 169 -13.76 -4.89 12.17
CA ASP A 169 -14.21 -4.58 10.82
C ASP A 169 -13.57 -3.32 10.27
N ARG A 170 -13.47 -2.30 11.10
CA ARG A 170 -12.86 -1.01 10.72
C ARG A 170 -11.33 -1.08 10.70
N GLY A 171 -10.71 -1.80 11.63
CA GLY A 171 -9.27 -1.78 11.88
C GLY A 171 -8.79 -0.44 12.44
N ILE A 172 -7.48 -0.32 12.61
CA ILE A 172 -6.82 0.94 13.00
C ILE A 172 -6.39 1.67 11.73
N SER A 173 -6.74 2.93 11.59
CA SER A 173 -6.39 3.73 10.42
C SER A 173 -4.91 4.11 10.42
N GLY A 174 -4.21 3.84 9.33
CA GLY A 174 -2.87 4.37 9.05
C GLY A 174 -2.93 5.66 8.21
N VAL A 175 -4.01 5.82 7.43
CA VAL A 175 -4.28 7.04 6.65
C VAL A 175 -5.79 7.28 6.58
N THR A 176 -6.18 8.54 6.74
CA THR A 176 -7.55 8.99 6.50
C THR A 176 -7.50 10.25 5.64
N TYR A 177 -8.25 10.27 4.55
CA TYR A 177 -8.35 11.44 3.68
C TYR A 177 -9.73 11.54 3.03
N ARG A 178 -10.05 12.73 2.54
CA ARG A 178 -11.28 13.00 1.79
C ARG A 178 -10.98 12.88 0.28
N ALA A 179 -11.68 12.00 -0.40
CA ALA A 179 -11.61 11.89 -1.86
C ALA A 179 -12.27 13.12 -2.52
N PRO A 180 -11.98 13.43 -3.79
CA PRO A 180 -12.64 14.50 -4.55
C PRO A 180 -14.17 14.39 -4.57
N SER A 181 -14.72 13.17 -4.51
CA SER A 181 -16.15 12.90 -4.37
C SER A 181 -16.76 13.26 -3.00
N GLY A 182 -15.96 13.81 -2.07
CA GLY A 182 -16.37 14.08 -0.69
C GLY A 182 -16.34 12.88 0.24
N ARG A 183 -16.16 11.65 -0.27
CA ARG A 183 -16.12 10.42 0.54
C ARG A 183 -14.87 10.35 1.39
N ILE A 184 -15.02 10.01 2.67
CA ILE A 184 -13.89 9.75 3.56
C ILE A 184 -13.33 8.35 3.26
N ILE A 185 -12.07 8.28 2.88
CA ILE A 185 -11.31 7.05 2.68
C ILE A 185 -10.47 6.80 3.92
N ARG A 186 -10.61 5.61 4.49
CA ARG A 186 -9.76 5.12 5.58
C ARG A 186 -9.02 3.89 5.10
N GLN A 187 -7.72 3.88 5.31
CA GLN A 187 -6.87 2.72 5.04
C GLN A 187 -6.26 2.26 6.36
N THR A 188 -6.32 0.97 6.60
CA THR A 188 -5.66 0.35 7.76
C THR A 188 -4.15 0.50 7.66
N ILE A 189 -3.43 0.37 8.79
CA ILE A 189 -1.98 0.57 8.88
C ILE A 189 -1.25 -0.26 7.82
N ASP A 190 -1.56 -1.55 7.73
CA ASP A 190 -1.00 -2.50 6.78
C ASP A 190 -1.16 -2.05 5.32
N VAL A 191 -2.37 -1.63 4.95
CA VAL A 191 -2.69 -1.16 3.59
C VAL A 191 -2.00 0.17 3.28
N ALA A 192 -2.00 1.10 4.23
CA ALA A 192 -1.37 2.42 4.09
C ALA A 192 0.14 2.30 3.87
N VAL A 193 0.82 1.49 4.69
CA VAL A 193 2.27 1.28 4.60
C VAL A 193 2.65 0.63 3.27
N ARG A 194 1.98 -0.47 2.88
CA ARG A 194 2.24 -1.12 1.58
C ARG A 194 2.15 -0.14 0.43
N ARG A 195 1.08 0.66 0.40
CA ARG A 195 0.88 1.66 -0.65
C ARG A 195 1.96 2.75 -0.62
N MET A 196 2.29 3.29 0.56
CA MET A 196 3.25 4.39 0.68
C MET A 196 4.67 3.96 0.30
N VAL A 197 5.11 2.80 0.79
CA VAL A 197 6.44 2.27 0.48
C VAL A 197 6.55 1.93 -1.00
N ALA A 198 5.59 1.17 -1.56
CA ALA A 198 5.61 0.81 -2.97
C ALA A 198 5.59 2.03 -3.89
N THR A 199 4.73 3.02 -3.59
CA THR A 199 4.68 4.25 -4.40
C THR A 199 5.98 5.04 -4.33
N SER A 200 6.59 5.20 -3.13
CA SER A 200 7.86 5.93 -3.00
C SER A 200 9.00 5.24 -3.76
N TYR A 201 9.02 3.92 -3.72
CA TYR A 201 9.97 3.07 -4.41
C TYR A 201 9.86 3.23 -5.94
N GLU A 202 8.64 3.12 -6.48
CA GLU A 202 8.40 3.29 -7.92
C GLU A 202 8.67 4.72 -8.41
N GLN A 203 8.28 5.73 -7.63
CA GLN A 203 8.56 7.13 -7.97
C GLN A 203 10.06 7.39 -8.03
N MET A 204 10.83 6.92 -7.05
CA MET A 204 12.30 7.07 -7.07
C MET A 204 12.92 6.40 -8.30
N GLY A 205 12.44 5.21 -8.70
CA GLY A 205 12.87 4.57 -9.94
C GLY A 205 12.57 5.42 -11.18
N GLY A 206 11.38 6.02 -11.25
CA GLY A 206 11.00 6.95 -12.30
C GLY A 206 11.88 8.20 -12.36
N ASP A 207 12.24 8.76 -11.20
CA ASP A 207 13.14 9.92 -11.13
C ASP A 207 14.56 9.59 -11.65
N VAL A 208 15.05 8.35 -11.39
CA VAL A 208 16.31 7.86 -11.98
C VAL A 208 16.19 7.80 -13.49
N GLN A 209 15.10 7.23 -14.04
CA GLN A 209 14.86 7.12 -15.48
C GLN A 209 14.76 8.49 -16.15
N MET A 210 14.05 9.44 -15.55
CA MET A 210 13.95 10.80 -16.07
C MET A 210 15.28 11.54 -16.03
N GLN A 211 16.08 11.37 -14.99
CA GLN A 211 17.42 11.95 -14.95
C GLN A 211 18.30 11.40 -16.07
N MET A 212 18.22 10.09 -16.32
CA MET A 212 18.97 9.47 -17.42
C MET A 212 18.51 10.00 -18.79
N ALA A 213 17.21 10.10 -19.02
CA ALA A 213 16.67 10.67 -20.26
C ALA A 213 17.21 12.09 -20.50
N LYS A 214 17.22 12.91 -19.45
CA LYS A 214 17.79 14.28 -19.49
C LYS A 214 19.29 14.29 -19.81
N ASP A 215 20.09 13.45 -19.14
CA ASP A 215 21.55 13.41 -19.31
C ASP A 215 21.94 12.95 -20.72
N TRP A 216 21.20 11.98 -21.28
CA TRP A 216 21.38 11.48 -22.64
C TRP A 216 20.68 12.33 -23.71
N LYS A 217 19.94 13.37 -23.31
CA LYS A 217 19.12 14.19 -24.23
C LYS A 217 18.17 13.33 -25.08
N ASN A 218 17.63 12.27 -24.48
CA ASN A 218 16.63 11.43 -25.10
C ASN A 218 15.24 11.95 -24.77
N ASN A 219 14.46 12.23 -25.81
CA ASN A 219 13.12 12.82 -25.66
C ASN A 219 11.99 11.78 -25.72
N PHE A 220 12.30 10.50 -25.85
CA PHE A 220 11.28 9.49 -26.12
C PHE A 220 11.32 8.34 -25.13
N VAL A 221 10.12 7.92 -24.72
CA VAL A 221 9.94 6.78 -23.82
C VAL A 221 8.80 5.89 -24.32
N GLU A 222 8.89 4.60 -24.04
CA GLU A 222 7.82 3.63 -24.24
C GLU A 222 7.32 3.16 -22.88
N THR A 223 5.99 3.16 -22.66
CA THR A 223 5.38 2.64 -21.44
C THR A 223 5.22 1.13 -21.50
N SER A 224 5.43 0.46 -20.38
CA SER A 224 5.11 -0.97 -20.28
C SER A 224 3.60 -1.20 -20.38
N SER A 225 3.21 -2.43 -20.69
CA SER A 225 1.82 -2.86 -20.67
C SER A 225 1.64 -4.17 -19.92
N HIS A 226 0.47 -4.35 -19.36
CA HIS A 226 0.04 -5.62 -18.77
C HIS A 226 -1.48 -5.80 -18.89
N MET A 227 -1.90 -7.04 -19.00
CA MET A 227 -3.33 -7.37 -18.98
C MET A 227 -3.90 -7.08 -17.56
N GLY A 228 -5.13 -6.57 -17.51
CA GLY A 228 -5.74 -6.16 -16.23
C GLY A 228 -5.35 -4.76 -15.77
N ALA A 229 -4.78 -3.93 -16.63
CA ALA A 229 -4.56 -2.52 -16.32
C ALA A 229 -5.87 -1.80 -16.00
N ARG A 230 -5.84 -0.91 -15.01
CA ARG A 230 -7.03 -0.11 -14.66
C ARG A 230 -7.46 0.79 -15.84
N PRO A 231 -8.75 1.12 -15.96
CA PRO A 231 -9.25 1.84 -17.15
C PRO A 231 -8.48 3.12 -17.49
N SER A 232 -8.08 3.92 -16.50
CA SER A 232 -7.29 5.15 -16.73
C SER A 232 -5.87 4.89 -17.23
N HIS A 233 -5.35 3.68 -17.11
CA HIS A 233 -4.02 3.30 -17.61
C HIS A 233 -4.07 2.47 -18.90
N ALA A 234 -5.19 1.79 -19.14
CA ALA A 234 -5.39 0.98 -20.33
C ALA A 234 -5.26 1.79 -21.63
N VAL A 235 -5.63 3.07 -21.58
CA VAL A 235 -5.64 3.96 -22.74
C VAL A 235 -4.25 4.35 -23.23
N TRP A 236 -3.22 4.33 -22.39
CA TRP A 236 -1.87 4.78 -22.71
C TRP A 236 -0.78 3.70 -22.55
N GLN A 237 -1.10 2.55 -21.95
CA GLN A 237 -0.10 1.49 -21.78
C GLN A 237 0.39 0.94 -23.12
N GLY A 238 1.67 0.54 -23.19
CA GLY A 238 2.28 -0.03 -24.37
C GLY A 238 2.41 0.94 -25.55
N GLN A 239 2.47 2.25 -25.27
CA GLN A 239 2.62 3.29 -26.29
C GLN A 239 3.92 4.05 -26.10
N THR A 240 4.34 4.72 -27.17
CA THR A 240 5.52 5.60 -27.19
C THR A 240 5.11 7.04 -27.02
N PHE A 241 5.86 7.76 -26.19
CA PHE A 241 5.59 9.15 -25.82
C PHE A 241 6.84 10.00 -25.98
N GLN A 242 6.62 11.32 -26.14
CA GLN A 242 7.66 12.34 -26.02
C GLN A 242 7.65 12.99 -24.64
N LEU A 243 8.82 13.39 -24.17
CA LEU A 243 8.98 14.13 -22.91
C LEU A 243 8.85 15.64 -23.11
N ASP A 244 9.27 16.17 -24.24
CA ASP A 244 9.25 17.60 -24.55
C ASP A 244 9.08 17.83 -26.06
N GLY A 245 8.28 18.83 -26.42
CA GLY A 245 8.20 19.61 -27.63
C GLY A 245 8.32 18.96 -29.03
N ASP A 246 8.02 17.68 -29.20
CA ASP A 246 8.05 17.01 -30.50
C ASP A 246 6.64 16.48 -30.87
N ASP A 247 6.06 16.99 -31.92
CA ASP A 247 4.66 16.66 -32.30
C ASP A 247 4.48 15.24 -32.91
N ARG A 248 5.54 14.45 -33.03
CA ARG A 248 5.49 13.09 -33.60
C ARG A 248 4.84 12.06 -32.67
N TYR A 249 4.90 12.30 -31.38
CA TYR A 249 4.35 11.41 -30.37
C TYR A 249 3.54 12.19 -29.32
N PRO A 250 2.54 11.58 -28.69
CA PRO A 250 1.78 12.24 -27.63
C PRO A 250 2.68 12.58 -26.42
N ASN A 251 2.32 13.62 -25.68
CA ASN A 251 3.11 14.08 -24.54
C ASN A 251 2.94 13.16 -23.34
N PHE A 252 4.06 12.70 -22.79
CA PHE A 252 4.11 11.76 -21.66
C PHE A 252 3.47 12.31 -20.39
N TYR A 253 3.71 13.57 -20.07
CA TYR A 253 3.17 14.16 -18.84
C TYR A 253 1.67 14.36 -18.90
N THR A 254 1.15 14.74 -20.05
CA THR A 254 -0.29 14.95 -20.24
C THR A 254 -1.05 13.63 -20.29
N GLU A 255 -0.59 12.67 -21.09
CA GLU A 255 -1.31 11.42 -21.32
C GLU A 255 -1.15 10.44 -20.17
N CYS A 256 0.08 10.25 -19.67
CA CYS A 256 0.39 9.29 -18.61
C CYS A 256 0.30 9.91 -17.22
N LYS A 257 0.12 11.23 -17.10
CA LYS A 257 0.01 11.98 -15.83
C LYS A 257 1.17 11.68 -14.87
N TYR A 258 2.41 11.69 -15.40
CA TYR A 258 3.58 11.47 -14.57
C TYR A 258 3.71 12.57 -13.50
N GLY A 259 3.90 12.15 -12.24
CA GLY A 259 3.93 13.04 -11.07
C GLY A 259 2.57 13.17 -10.36
N GLU A 260 1.47 12.69 -10.95
CA GLU A 260 0.15 12.66 -10.33
C GLU A 260 -0.12 11.34 -9.60
N GLY A 261 -1.00 11.38 -8.59
CA GLY A 261 -1.31 10.20 -7.78
C GLY A 261 -2.03 9.07 -8.55
N ASP A 262 -2.75 9.37 -9.61
CA ASP A 262 -3.46 8.42 -10.48
C ASP A 262 -2.76 8.15 -11.81
N GLY A 263 -1.62 8.77 -12.07
CA GLY A 263 -0.79 8.59 -13.25
C GLY A 263 0.21 7.44 -13.15
N ILE A 264 1.11 7.38 -14.15
CA ILE A 264 2.22 6.41 -14.16
C ILE A 264 3.15 6.66 -12.98
N LYS A 265 3.65 5.60 -12.33
CA LYS A 265 4.42 5.64 -11.07
C LYS A 265 3.63 6.24 -9.89
N GLY A 266 2.33 6.50 -10.05
CA GLY A 266 1.43 6.93 -8.99
C GLY A 266 0.95 5.79 -8.09
N TYR A 267 -0.12 6.01 -7.30
CA TYR A 267 -0.65 5.02 -6.35
C TYR A 267 -1.13 3.74 -7.03
N ASN A 268 -0.56 2.61 -6.58
CA ASN A 268 -0.86 1.27 -7.11
C ASN A 268 -0.69 1.16 -8.64
N CYS A 269 0.18 1.95 -9.23
CA CYS A 269 0.61 1.76 -10.60
C CYS A 269 1.61 0.60 -10.67
N HIS A 270 1.45 -0.26 -11.69
CA HIS A 270 2.38 -1.36 -11.98
C HIS A 270 3.11 -1.15 -13.31
N HIS A 271 2.85 -0.03 -13.98
CA HIS A 271 3.52 0.33 -15.21
C HIS A 271 4.87 0.97 -14.95
N ASP A 272 5.78 0.72 -15.88
CA ASP A 272 7.08 1.34 -15.97
C ASP A 272 7.22 2.02 -17.33
N PHE A 273 8.28 2.79 -17.55
CA PHE A 273 8.61 3.35 -18.83
C PHE A 273 10.09 3.15 -19.13
N TYR A 274 10.45 3.10 -20.40
CA TYR A 274 11.78 2.76 -20.84
C TYR A 274 12.22 3.71 -21.94
N PRO A 275 13.54 3.96 -22.11
CA PRO A 275 14.02 4.78 -23.20
C PRO A 275 13.63 4.18 -24.56
N PHE A 276 13.09 4.99 -25.43
CA PHE A 276 12.76 4.65 -26.81
C PHE A 276 13.60 5.50 -27.77
N PHE A 277 14.06 4.91 -28.86
CA PHE A 277 14.95 5.52 -29.83
C PHE A 277 14.31 5.44 -31.22
N PRO A 278 13.61 6.50 -31.70
CA PRO A 278 12.94 6.48 -33.00
C PRO A 278 13.89 6.10 -34.14
N GLY A 279 13.46 5.17 -34.99
CA GLY A 279 14.28 4.64 -36.10
C GLY A 279 15.27 3.54 -35.69
N LEU A 280 15.50 3.30 -34.40
CA LEU A 280 16.35 2.23 -33.88
C LEU A 280 15.56 1.23 -33.02
N SER A 281 14.69 1.72 -32.16
CA SER A 281 13.84 0.87 -31.33
C SER A 281 12.62 0.40 -32.09
N THR A 282 12.21 -0.85 -31.83
CA THR A 282 10.87 -1.37 -32.14
C THR A 282 10.06 -1.40 -30.86
N GLN A 283 8.76 -1.14 -30.97
CA GLN A 283 7.86 -1.17 -29.81
C GLN A 283 7.89 -2.58 -29.18
N ALA A 284 8.23 -2.64 -27.89
CA ALA A 284 8.47 -3.88 -27.16
C ALA A 284 7.23 -4.39 -26.43
N PHE A 285 6.33 -3.47 -26.07
CA PHE A 285 5.16 -3.80 -25.24
C PHE A 285 3.89 -3.92 -26.09
N PRO A 286 3.16 -5.04 -25.96
CA PRO A 286 1.95 -5.26 -26.77
C PRO A 286 0.83 -4.30 -26.33
N HIS A 287 0.01 -3.92 -27.29
CA HIS A 287 -1.27 -3.28 -27.01
C HIS A 287 -2.32 -4.37 -26.74
N TYR A 288 -3.06 -4.26 -25.65
CA TYR A 288 -4.07 -5.23 -25.26
C TYR A 288 -5.47 -4.79 -25.73
N ASP A 289 -6.27 -5.78 -26.12
CA ASP A 289 -7.69 -5.55 -26.39
C ASP A 289 -8.40 -4.97 -25.17
N GLU A 290 -9.08 -3.85 -25.34
CA GLU A 290 -9.70 -3.10 -24.24
C GLU A 290 -10.73 -3.91 -23.48
N LYS A 291 -11.54 -4.72 -24.19
CA LYS A 291 -12.57 -5.54 -23.56
C LYS A 291 -11.97 -6.65 -22.72
N LYS A 292 -10.98 -7.36 -23.24
CA LYS A 292 -10.26 -8.41 -22.50
C LYS A 292 -9.52 -7.83 -21.30
N ASN A 293 -8.91 -6.66 -21.47
CA ASN A 293 -8.24 -5.96 -20.37
C ASN A 293 -9.24 -5.59 -19.25
N ALA A 294 -10.41 -5.05 -19.60
CA ALA A 294 -11.44 -4.69 -18.64
C ALA A 294 -12.02 -5.94 -17.94
N GLU A 295 -12.22 -7.04 -18.66
CA GLU A 295 -12.64 -8.32 -18.09
C GLU A 295 -11.61 -8.85 -17.06
N GLN A 296 -10.35 -8.85 -17.43
CA GLN A 296 -9.26 -9.26 -16.52
C GLN A 296 -9.21 -8.37 -15.28
N TYR A 297 -9.23 -7.05 -15.45
CA TYR A 297 -9.28 -6.09 -14.36
C TYR A 297 -10.45 -6.37 -13.40
N ALA A 298 -11.63 -6.64 -13.92
CA ALA A 298 -12.79 -6.97 -13.10
C ALA A 298 -12.57 -8.24 -12.25
N GLN A 299 -11.92 -9.28 -12.80
CA GLN A 299 -11.61 -10.49 -12.05
C GLN A 299 -10.55 -10.25 -10.97
N GLU A 300 -9.54 -9.43 -11.23
CA GLU A 300 -8.56 -9.01 -10.25
C GLU A 300 -9.20 -8.19 -9.12
N GLN A 301 -10.13 -7.27 -9.43
CA GLN A 301 -10.86 -6.54 -8.40
C GLN A 301 -11.71 -7.44 -7.51
N LYS A 302 -12.26 -8.53 -8.07
CA LYS A 302 -12.98 -9.57 -7.30
C LYS A 302 -12.02 -10.33 -6.39
N GLN A 303 -10.84 -10.71 -6.87
CA GLN A 303 -9.78 -11.31 -6.04
C GLN A 303 -9.41 -10.39 -4.87
N ARG A 304 -9.19 -9.10 -5.13
CA ARG A 304 -8.96 -8.08 -4.08
C ARG A 304 -10.11 -8.02 -3.07
N GLY A 305 -11.34 -8.27 -3.52
CA GLY A 305 -12.52 -8.41 -2.65
C GLY A 305 -12.35 -9.56 -1.64
N TYR A 306 -11.92 -10.73 -2.10
CA TYR A 306 -11.67 -11.88 -1.22
C TYR A 306 -10.54 -11.62 -0.24
N GLU A 307 -9.43 -11.05 -0.68
CA GLU A 307 -8.29 -10.66 0.17
C GLU A 307 -8.73 -9.73 1.31
N ARG A 308 -9.57 -8.73 0.99
CA ARG A 308 -10.14 -7.83 2.02
C ARG A 308 -11.01 -8.56 3.02
N GLN A 309 -11.84 -9.53 2.58
CA GLN A 309 -12.66 -10.33 3.49
C GLN A 309 -11.81 -11.23 4.37
N ILE A 310 -10.78 -11.88 3.83
CA ILE A 310 -9.86 -12.71 4.61
C ILE A 310 -9.22 -11.89 5.73
N ARG A 311 -8.63 -10.72 5.42
CA ARG A 311 -8.04 -9.83 6.44
C ARG A 311 -9.07 -9.37 7.47
N LYS A 312 -10.27 -9.01 7.04
CA LYS A 312 -11.36 -8.60 7.94
C LYS A 312 -11.69 -9.71 8.95
N TYR A 313 -11.87 -10.94 8.47
CA TYR A 313 -12.22 -12.06 9.36
C TYR A 313 -11.04 -12.54 10.20
N LYS A 314 -9.80 -12.40 9.74
CA LYS A 314 -8.62 -12.60 10.59
C LYS A 314 -8.60 -11.60 11.75
N ARG A 315 -8.81 -10.30 11.49
CA ARG A 315 -8.92 -9.30 12.56
C ARG A 315 -10.05 -9.61 13.53
N ARG A 316 -11.22 -10.06 13.05
CA ARG A 316 -12.32 -10.47 13.93
C ARG A 316 -11.92 -11.64 14.83
N ARG A 317 -11.29 -12.66 14.26
CA ARG A 317 -10.79 -13.80 15.02
C ARG A 317 -9.82 -13.35 16.11
N ASP A 318 -8.77 -12.62 15.70
CA ASP A 318 -7.70 -12.22 16.61
C ASP A 318 -8.18 -11.28 17.73
N THR A 319 -9.17 -10.43 17.43
CA THR A 319 -9.82 -9.56 18.42
C THR A 319 -10.71 -10.35 19.37
N ALA A 320 -11.48 -11.33 18.86
CA ALA A 320 -12.31 -12.18 19.67
C ALA A 320 -11.48 -13.10 20.58
N ASP A 321 -10.38 -13.68 20.08
CA ASP A 321 -9.43 -14.47 20.86
C ASP A 321 -8.87 -13.67 22.04
N ALA A 322 -8.43 -12.45 21.80
CA ALA A 322 -7.89 -11.58 22.85
C ALA A 322 -8.96 -11.17 23.88
N ALA A 323 -10.22 -11.16 23.48
CA ALA A 323 -11.36 -10.88 24.36
C ALA A 323 -11.89 -12.14 25.09
N GLY A 324 -11.32 -13.33 24.88
CA GLY A 324 -11.81 -14.60 25.44
C GLY A 324 -13.13 -15.08 24.83
N GLN A 325 -13.51 -14.61 23.65
CA GLN A 325 -14.78 -14.91 22.96
C GLN A 325 -14.60 -16.10 21.99
N ALA A 326 -14.45 -17.30 22.51
CA ALA A 326 -14.06 -18.50 21.74
C ALA A 326 -15.01 -18.79 20.58
N GLU A 327 -16.34 -18.74 20.80
CA GLU A 327 -17.33 -19.01 19.75
C GLU A 327 -17.24 -17.99 18.61
N ALA A 328 -17.10 -16.69 18.91
CA ALA A 328 -16.96 -15.64 17.91
C ALA A 328 -15.65 -15.79 17.10
N SER A 329 -14.59 -16.22 17.75
CA SER A 329 -13.31 -16.53 17.11
C SER A 329 -13.44 -17.71 16.14
N GLU A 330 -14.07 -18.82 16.57
CA GLU A 330 -14.28 -19.98 15.72
C GLU A 330 -15.16 -19.67 14.50
N GLN A 331 -16.25 -18.93 14.68
CA GLN A 331 -17.08 -18.43 13.59
C GLN A 331 -16.27 -17.58 12.59
N ALA A 332 -15.43 -16.67 13.08
CA ALA A 332 -14.56 -15.84 12.24
C ALA A 332 -13.54 -16.70 11.49
N GLN A 333 -12.92 -17.68 12.13
CA GLN A 333 -12.00 -18.63 11.49
C GLN A 333 -12.69 -19.47 10.40
N GLY A 334 -13.93 -19.87 10.60
CA GLY A 334 -14.76 -20.52 9.58
C GLY A 334 -14.92 -19.66 8.33
N LYS A 335 -15.16 -18.35 8.52
CA LYS A 335 -15.24 -17.38 7.41
C LYS A 335 -13.90 -17.17 6.70
N VAL A 336 -12.78 -17.16 7.43
CA VAL A 336 -11.43 -17.10 6.81
C VAL A 336 -11.25 -18.28 5.85
N ARG A 337 -11.53 -19.51 6.31
CA ARG A 337 -11.43 -20.72 5.48
C ARG A 337 -12.34 -20.65 4.25
N GLN A 338 -13.57 -20.17 4.43
CA GLN A 338 -14.54 -20.01 3.35
C GLN A 338 -14.01 -19.07 2.26
N TYR A 339 -13.56 -17.84 2.62
CA TYR A 339 -13.05 -16.88 1.64
C TYR A 339 -11.74 -17.32 1.01
N GLN A 340 -10.87 -18.01 1.74
CA GLN A 340 -9.66 -18.61 1.17
C GLN A 340 -9.98 -19.70 0.15
N LYS A 341 -11.03 -20.51 0.37
CA LYS A 341 -11.50 -21.48 -0.62
C LYS A 341 -12.02 -20.77 -1.88
N MET A 342 -12.91 -19.78 -1.71
CA MET A 342 -13.46 -18.99 -2.84
C MET A 342 -12.34 -18.30 -3.66
N GLN A 343 -11.33 -17.77 -2.99
CA GLN A 343 -10.18 -17.15 -3.66
C GLN A 343 -9.36 -18.18 -4.46
N ARG A 344 -9.07 -19.35 -3.88
CA ARG A 344 -8.35 -20.43 -4.61
C ARG A 344 -9.09 -20.85 -5.88
N GLU A 345 -10.40 -21.04 -5.79
CA GLU A 345 -11.24 -21.41 -6.92
C GLU A 345 -11.26 -20.31 -7.98
N HIS A 346 -11.36 -19.05 -7.57
CA HIS A 346 -11.36 -17.90 -8.45
C HIS A 346 -10.02 -17.74 -9.18
N VAL A 347 -8.91 -17.78 -8.45
CA VAL A 347 -7.54 -17.69 -9.00
C VAL A 347 -7.31 -18.79 -10.03
N LYS A 348 -7.69 -20.04 -9.72
CA LYS A 348 -7.59 -21.16 -10.65
C LYS A 348 -8.45 -20.97 -11.90
N LYS A 349 -9.71 -20.53 -11.74
CA LYS A 349 -10.65 -20.32 -12.84
C LYS A 349 -10.18 -19.29 -13.86
N TYR A 350 -9.58 -18.19 -13.38
CA TYR A 350 -9.21 -17.04 -14.22
C TYR A 350 -7.71 -16.93 -14.43
N ASN A 351 -6.94 -17.95 -14.06
CA ASN A 351 -5.48 -18.00 -14.20
C ASN A 351 -4.79 -16.75 -13.61
N LEU A 352 -5.22 -16.35 -12.39
CA LEU A 352 -4.64 -15.21 -11.68
C LEU A 352 -3.49 -15.65 -10.79
N GLU A 353 -2.64 -14.71 -10.40
CA GLU A 353 -1.59 -14.95 -9.42
C GLU A 353 -2.12 -14.69 -8.01
N ARG A 354 -1.82 -15.59 -7.06
CA ARG A 354 -2.19 -15.45 -5.65
C ARG A 354 -1.04 -14.86 -4.83
N ASP A 355 -1.27 -13.71 -4.26
CA ASP A 355 -0.33 -13.08 -3.32
C ASP A 355 -0.79 -13.29 -1.87
N TYR A 356 -0.13 -14.23 -1.19
CA TYR A 356 -0.42 -14.56 0.22
C TYR A 356 -0.13 -13.40 1.18
N SER A 357 0.76 -12.48 0.82
CA SER A 357 1.06 -11.32 1.64
C SER A 357 -0.14 -10.38 1.79
N ARG A 358 -1.05 -10.40 0.82
CA ARG A 358 -2.29 -9.61 0.81
C ARG A 358 -3.43 -10.20 1.64
N GLU A 359 -3.25 -11.40 2.13
CA GLU A 359 -4.22 -12.09 3.00
C GLU A 359 -3.89 -11.95 4.50
N LYS A 360 -2.74 -11.35 4.82
CA LYS A 360 -2.27 -11.17 6.21
C LYS A 360 -3.03 -10.07 6.94
#